data_58bd8ab7a7a982d0b6eef6b83b563a28
#
_entry.id   58bd8ab7a7a982d0b6eef6b83b563a28
#
_cell.length_a   1.000
_cell.length_b   1.000
_cell.length_c   1.000
_cell.angle_alpha   90.00
_cell.angle_beta   90.00
_cell.angle_gamma   90.00
#
_symmetry.space_group_name_H-M   'P 1'
#
loop_
_entity.id
_entity.type
_entity.pdbx_description
1 polymer ?
#
loop_
_entity_poly.entity_id
_entity_poly.type
_entity_poly.pdbx_seq_one_letter_code
_entity_poly.pdbx_strand_id
1 'polypeptide(L)'
;GNLVKPGVYEIELGIPVEEFIYSDEYCGGIANGKRLKATVAGGSSVPILPANLTLKYANGDPRLMSYESLSEGGFATGTMLGSGGFIAFDEDQCIVRNTWNFSRFYHHESCGQCSPCREGTGWMEKILHKIEHGHGTMEDIDLLWDVQRKIEGNTICPLGDAAAWPVASA
;
A
#
# COMPACT_ATOMS: atom_id res chain seq x y z
N GLY A 1 -4.82 10.92 -0.78
CA GLY A 1 -4.36 10.81 0.60
C GLY A 1 -4.53 12.10 1.38
N ASN A 2 -4.09 12.11 2.59
CA ASN A 2 -4.29 13.20 3.55
C ASN A 2 -3.18 14.26 3.47
N LEU A 3 -2.96 14.80 2.28
CA LEU A 3 -1.95 15.83 1.99
C LEU A 3 -2.58 17.21 1.99
N VAL A 4 -1.79 18.26 2.29
CA VAL A 4 -2.24 19.66 2.25
C VAL A 4 -2.59 20.06 0.82
N LYS A 5 -1.75 19.68 -0.13
CA LYS A 5 -1.93 19.96 -1.56
C LYS A 5 -2.02 18.66 -2.34
N PRO A 6 -3.20 18.00 -2.42
CA PRO A 6 -3.35 16.84 -3.30
C PRO A 6 -3.40 17.31 -4.76
N GLY A 7 -2.69 16.61 -5.66
CA GLY A 7 -2.60 17.01 -7.06
C GLY A 7 -1.77 16.06 -7.90
N VAL A 8 -1.50 16.46 -9.12
CA VAL A 8 -0.55 15.82 -10.03
C VAL A 8 0.68 16.70 -10.13
N TYR A 9 1.85 16.11 -9.92
CA TYR A 9 3.13 16.80 -9.88
C TYR A 9 4.09 16.19 -10.90
N GLU A 10 4.81 17.04 -11.60
CA GLU A 10 6.00 16.66 -12.33
C GLU A 10 7.19 16.82 -11.40
N ILE A 11 7.94 15.75 -11.17
CA ILE A 11 9.10 15.72 -10.28
C ILE A 11 10.31 15.11 -10.97
N GLU A 12 11.50 15.52 -10.59
CA GLU A 12 12.71 14.83 -10.98
C GLU A 12 12.81 13.49 -10.25
N LEU A 13 13.20 12.42 -10.97
CA LEU A 13 13.49 11.15 -10.32
C LEU A 13 14.71 11.31 -9.41
N GLY A 14 14.58 10.80 -8.19
CA GLY A 14 15.65 10.84 -7.19
C GLY A 14 15.52 11.94 -6.14
N ILE A 15 14.45 12.75 -6.15
CA ILE A 15 14.19 13.63 -5.00
C ILE A 15 13.86 12.80 -3.76
N PRO A 16 14.21 13.25 -2.54
CA PRO A 16 13.82 12.58 -1.32
C PRO A 16 12.29 12.46 -1.18
N VAL A 17 11.79 11.30 -0.75
CA VAL A 17 10.35 11.12 -0.46
C VAL A 17 9.87 12.12 0.59
N GLU A 18 10.72 12.45 1.56
CA GLU A 18 10.45 13.46 2.60
C GLU A 18 10.22 14.85 1.97
N GLU A 19 11.06 15.23 1.03
CA GLU A 19 10.92 16.50 0.29
C GLU A 19 9.62 16.53 -0.52
N PHE A 20 9.31 15.45 -1.26
CA PHE A 20 8.05 15.34 -2.01
C PHE A 20 6.83 15.52 -1.11
N ILE A 21 6.84 14.94 0.09
CA ILE A 21 5.70 15.03 1.02
C ILE A 21 5.61 16.42 1.67
N TYR A 22 6.73 16.97 2.14
CA TYR A 22 6.70 18.12 3.07
C TYR A 22 7.07 19.47 2.44
N SER A 23 7.66 19.51 1.26
CA SER A 23 7.98 20.78 0.59
C SER A 23 6.69 21.49 0.15
N ASP A 24 6.70 22.82 0.32
CA ASP A 24 5.65 23.70 -0.19
C ASP A 24 5.56 23.73 -1.72
N GLU A 25 6.61 23.33 -2.41
CA GLU A 25 6.64 23.19 -3.86
C GLU A 25 5.74 22.02 -4.32
N TYR A 26 5.63 20.96 -3.51
CA TYR A 26 4.86 19.76 -3.81
C TYR A 26 3.65 19.60 -2.88
N CYS A 27 3.64 18.56 -2.07
CA CYS A 27 2.46 18.18 -1.28
C CYS A 27 2.17 19.08 -0.06
N GLY A 28 3.14 19.87 0.41
CA GLY A 28 2.98 20.82 1.50
C GLY A 28 2.76 20.20 2.88
N GLY A 29 3.05 18.89 3.03
CA GLY A 29 2.91 18.15 4.28
C GLY A 29 1.58 17.43 4.43
N ILE A 30 1.39 16.87 5.62
CA ILE A 30 0.17 16.16 6.01
C ILE A 30 -0.90 17.17 6.46
N ALA A 31 -2.12 16.96 5.97
CA ALA A 31 -3.24 17.86 6.26
C ALA A 31 -3.50 18.00 7.77
N ASN A 32 -3.96 19.20 8.16
CA ASN A 32 -4.33 19.54 9.54
C ASN A 32 -3.19 19.40 10.58
N GLY A 33 -1.92 19.46 10.13
CA GLY A 33 -0.76 19.35 11.00
C GLY A 33 -0.57 17.99 11.66
N LYS A 34 -1.23 16.94 11.13
CA LYS A 34 -1.11 15.56 11.61
C LYS A 34 0.21 14.93 11.19
N ARG A 35 0.53 13.80 11.82
CA ARG A 35 1.71 13.02 11.49
C ARG A 35 1.42 12.02 10.37
N LEU A 36 2.41 11.76 9.55
CA LEU A 36 2.38 10.66 8.60
C LEU A 36 2.37 9.33 9.35
N LYS A 37 1.44 8.43 9.03
CA LYS A 37 1.39 7.05 9.54
C LYS A 37 2.01 6.07 8.57
N ALA A 38 1.58 6.12 7.32
CA ALA A 38 2.00 5.19 6.27
C ALA A 38 1.80 5.80 4.89
N THR A 39 2.39 5.19 3.87
CA THR A 39 2.17 5.54 2.47
C THR A 39 1.97 4.33 1.58
N VAL A 40 1.34 4.58 0.45
CA VAL A 40 1.41 3.76 -0.75
C VAL A 40 2.10 4.59 -1.82
N ALA A 41 3.27 4.16 -2.27
CA ALA A 41 4.06 4.88 -3.28
C ALA A 41 4.12 4.06 -4.56
N GLY A 42 3.17 4.21 -5.45
CA GLY A 42 3.14 3.44 -6.72
C GLY A 42 1.75 2.91 -7.10
N GLY A 43 0.71 3.40 -6.43
CA GLY A 43 -0.67 2.94 -6.60
C GLY A 43 -1.05 1.84 -5.61
N SER A 44 -2.34 1.50 -5.56
CA SER A 44 -2.88 0.52 -4.59
C SER A 44 -2.35 -0.91 -4.75
N SER A 45 -1.56 -1.17 -5.79
CA SER A 45 -0.98 -2.48 -6.11
C SER A 45 0.37 -2.77 -5.46
N VAL A 46 0.86 -1.88 -4.60
CA VAL A 46 2.18 -2.03 -3.97
C VAL A 46 2.05 -2.12 -2.45
N PRO A 47 3.07 -2.63 -1.75
CA PRO A 47 3.08 -2.66 -0.29
C PRO A 47 2.85 -1.29 0.35
N ILE A 48 2.09 -1.29 1.44
CA ILE A 48 1.91 -0.14 2.33
C ILE A 48 3.15 -0.04 3.21
N LEU A 49 3.83 1.09 3.19
CA LEU A 49 5.00 1.32 4.05
C LEU A 49 4.66 2.21 5.24
N PRO A 50 5.06 1.84 6.46
CA PRO A 50 4.97 2.75 7.60
C PRO A 50 5.88 3.97 7.40
N ALA A 51 5.57 5.08 8.08
CA ALA A 51 6.23 6.36 7.87
C ALA A 51 7.76 6.30 7.95
N ASN A 52 8.30 5.56 8.92
CA ASN A 52 9.75 5.42 9.11
C ASN A 52 10.44 4.75 7.92
N LEU A 53 9.81 3.73 7.32
CA LEU A 53 10.34 3.05 6.12
C LEU A 53 10.01 3.79 4.83
N THR A 54 8.99 4.65 4.84
CA THR A 54 8.67 5.53 3.71
C THR A 54 9.73 6.61 3.52
N LEU A 55 10.13 7.26 4.60
CA LEU A 55 11.01 8.41 4.53
C LEU A 55 12.48 8.02 4.47
N LYS A 56 12.84 6.93 5.12
CA LYS A 56 14.24 6.50 5.29
C LYS A 56 14.38 4.99 5.21
N TYR A 57 15.56 4.57 4.83
CA TYR A 57 15.97 3.17 5.01
C TYR A 57 16.23 2.84 6.48
N ALA A 58 16.37 1.55 6.78
CA ALA A 58 16.70 1.09 8.13
C ALA A 58 18.05 1.62 8.67
N ASN A 59 18.98 1.95 7.77
CA ASN A 59 20.28 2.55 8.10
C ASN A 59 20.19 4.08 8.34
N GLY A 60 19.02 4.69 8.12
CA GLY A 60 18.79 6.12 8.33
C GLY A 60 18.96 7.00 7.09
N ASP A 61 19.45 6.46 5.98
CA ASP A 61 19.59 7.19 4.73
C ASP A 61 18.22 7.58 4.15
N PRO A 62 18.09 8.73 3.48
CA PRO A 62 16.82 9.15 2.89
C PRO A 62 16.40 8.21 1.76
N ARG A 63 15.13 7.84 1.72
CA ARG A 63 14.54 7.12 0.59
C ARG A 63 14.18 8.11 -0.51
N LEU A 64 14.47 7.73 -1.74
CA LEU A 64 14.30 8.61 -2.90
C LEU A 64 13.09 8.17 -3.74
N MET A 65 12.49 9.11 -4.45
CA MET A 65 11.46 8.86 -5.47
C MET A 65 12.12 8.33 -6.74
N SER A 66 12.61 7.10 -6.69
CA SER A 66 13.17 6.38 -7.84
C SER A 66 12.77 4.91 -7.79
N TYR A 67 12.91 4.22 -8.92
CA TYR A 67 12.57 2.80 -9.01
C TYR A 67 13.43 1.97 -8.08
N GLU A 68 14.73 2.22 -8.07
CA GLU A 68 15.72 1.47 -7.29
C GLU A 68 15.51 1.71 -5.79
N SER A 69 15.41 2.98 -5.40
CA SER A 69 15.29 3.35 -4.00
C SER A 69 13.99 2.82 -3.36
N LEU A 70 12.87 2.94 -4.06
CA LEU A 70 11.59 2.45 -3.54
C LEU A 70 11.53 0.92 -3.46
N SER A 71 12.20 0.20 -4.37
CA SER A 71 12.23 -1.27 -4.39
C SER A 71 13.31 -1.89 -3.49
N GLU A 72 14.20 -1.09 -2.93
CA GLU A 72 15.27 -1.60 -2.08
C GLU A 72 14.72 -2.26 -0.81
N GLY A 73 15.21 -3.46 -0.50
CA GLY A 73 14.71 -4.29 0.57
C GLY A 73 13.56 -5.22 0.16
N GLY A 74 13.22 -5.23 -1.14
CA GLY A 74 12.10 -6.01 -1.66
C GLY A 74 10.79 -5.63 -0.96
N PHE A 75 9.85 -6.54 -0.88
CA PHE A 75 8.57 -6.27 -0.21
C PHE A 75 8.61 -6.42 1.33
N ALA A 76 9.75 -6.75 1.92
CA ALA A 76 9.90 -6.78 3.37
C ALA A 76 10.02 -5.37 3.98
N THR A 77 10.76 -4.47 3.31
CA THR A 77 10.99 -3.09 3.76
C THR A 77 10.89 -2.05 2.65
N GLY A 78 10.56 -2.48 1.44
CA GLY A 78 10.43 -1.67 0.24
C GLY A 78 9.02 -1.72 -0.36
N THR A 79 8.87 -0.98 -1.43
CA THR A 79 7.66 -0.91 -2.26
C THR A 79 8.09 -0.81 -3.73
N MET A 80 7.36 -0.11 -4.56
CA MET A 80 7.83 0.25 -5.90
C MET A 80 7.20 1.57 -6.34
N LEU A 81 7.84 2.26 -7.29
CA LEU A 81 7.29 3.49 -7.86
C LEU A 81 6.00 3.22 -8.68
N GLY A 82 5.89 2.04 -9.29
CA GLY A 82 4.69 1.56 -9.97
C GLY A 82 4.12 2.57 -10.96
N SER A 83 2.88 2.98 -10.76
CA SER A 83 2.20 3.98 -11.58
C SER A 83 2.51 5.43 -11.19
N GLY A 84 3.32 5.66 -10.14
CA GLY A 84 3.52 6.98 -9.56
C GLY A 84 2.35 7.49 -8.70
N GLY A 85 1.30 6.68 -8.54
CA GLY A 85 0.18 7.03 -7.66
C GLY A 85 0.62 7.01 -6.20
N PHE A 86 0.55 8.17 -5.54
CA PHE A 86 1.02 8.32 -4.17
C PHE A 86 -0.14 8.59 -3.21
N ILE A 87 -0.27 7.76 -2.17
CA ILE A 87 -1.30 7.91 -1.14
C ILE A 87 -0.61 8.05 0.22
N ALA A 88 -0.86 9.16 0.92
CA ALA A 88 -0.39 9.35 2.29
C ALA A 88 -1.55 9.13 3.29
N PHE A 89 -1.30 8.36 4.33
CA PHE A 89 -2.21 8.14 5.45
C PHE A 89 -1.73 8.91 6.67
N ASP A 90 -2.58 9.75 7.25
CA ASP A 90 -2.31 10.41 8.51
C ASP A 90 -2.52 9.45 9.71
N GLU A 91 -2.18 9.92 10.90
CA GLU A 91 -2.25 9.13 12.13
C GLU A 91 -3.66 8.65 12.50
N ASP A 92 -4.71 9.30 12.03
CA ASP A 92 -6.10 8.93 12.31
C ASP A 92 -6.65 7.88 11.33
N GLN A 93 -5.96 7.63 10.22
CA GLN A 93 -6.41 6.64 9.25
C GLN A 93 -6.24 5.21 9.78
N CYS A 94 -7.29 4.41 9.66
CA CYS A 94 -7.22 2.98 9.92
C CYS A 94 -6.63 2.26 8.71
N ILE A 95 -5.48 1.59 8.88
CA ILE A 95 -4.83 0.86 7.79
C ILE A 95 -5.69 -0.34 7.36
N VAL A 96 -6.30 -1.06 8.30
CA VAL A 96 -7.18 -2.20 8.00
C VAL A 96 -8.34 -1.75 7.08
N ARG A 97 -8.99 -0.64 7.40
CA ARG A 97 -10.07 -0.09 6.59
C ARG A 97 -9.63 0.28 5.17
N ASN A 98 -8.45 0.89 5.05
CA ASN A 98 -7.92 1.25 3.73
C ASN A 98 -7.53 0.01 2.93
N THR A 99 -6.93 -0.99 3.57
CA THR A 99 -6.60 -2.28 2.94
C THR A 99 -7.87 -3.02 2.51
N TRP A 100 -8.92 -3.02 3.34
CA TRP A 100 -10.22 -3.55 2.94
C TRP A 100 -10.78 -2.85 1.70
N ASN A 101 -10.67 -1.50 1.62
CA ASN A 101 -11.11 -0.76 0.44
C ASN A 101 -10.33 -1.15 -0.83
N PHE A 102 -9.02 -1.38 -0.72
CA PHE A 102 -8.21 -1.91 -1.82
C PHE A 102 -8.66 -3.32 -2.20
N SER A 103 -8.91 -4.21 -1.23
CA SER A 103 -9.38 -5.57 -1.50
C SER A 103 -10.73 -5.60 -2.20
N ARG A 104 -11.65 -4.70 -1.85
CA ARG A 104 -12.92 -4.53 -2.57
C ARG A 104 -12.71 -4.16 -4.03
N PHE A 105 -11.80 -3.24 -4.30
CA PHE A 105 -11.44 -2.86 -5.66
C PHE A 105 -10.91 -4.05 -6.44
N TYR A 106 -9.93 -4.77 -5.92
CA TYR A 106 -9.35 -5.92 -6.62
C TYR A 106 -10.33 -7.08 -6.81
N HIS A 107 -11.22 -7.32 -5.85
CA HIS A 107 -12.28 -8.30 -6.01
C HIS A 107 -13.23 -7.91 -7.17
N HIS A 108 -13.61 -6.64 -7.25
CA HIS A 108 -14.47 -6.13 -8.33
C HIS A 108 -13.78 -6.20 -9.70
N GLU A 109 -12.49 -5.85 -9.78
CA GLU A 109 -11.72 -5.79 -11.02
C GLU A 109 -11.18 -7.16 -11.48
N SER A 110 -11.31 -8.21 -10.68
CA SER A 110 -10.89 -9.55 -11.09
C SER A 110 -11.71 -10.02 -12.29
N CYS A 111 -11.03 -10.38 -13.37
CA CYS A 111 -11.69 -10.93 -14.57
C CYS A 111 -12.26 -12.33 -14.38
N GLY A 112 -11.96 -13.01 -13.25
CA GLY A 112 -12.44 -14.33 -12.91
C GLY A 112 -11.72 -15.50 -13.60
N GLN A 113 -10.67 -15.27 -14.37
CA GLN A 113 -9.99 -16.32 -15.11
C GLN A 113 -9.25 -17.32 -14.20
N CYS A 114 -8.42 -16.80 -13.28
CA CYS A 114 -7.59 -17.63 -12.40
C CYS A 114 -8.31 -17.90 -11.08
N SER A 115 -8.46 -19.16 -10.69
CA SER A 115 -9.16 -19.52 -9.45
C SER A 115 -8.59 -18.85 -8.21
N PRO A 116 -7.25 -18.76 -8.00
CA PRO A 116 -6.70 -18.06 -6.82
C PRO A 116 -7.13 -16.59 -6.76
N CYS A 117 -7.12 -15.88 -7.88
CA CYS A 117 -7.58 -14.49 -7.94
C CYS A 117 -9.11 -14.40 -7.78
N ARG A 118 -9.87 -15.15 -8.57
CA ARG A 118 -11.34 -15.10 -8.57
C ARG A 118 -11.93 -15.32 -7.18
N GLU A 119 -11.48 -16.38 -6.49
CA GLU A 119 -12.01 -16.74 -5.18
C GLU A 119 -11.27 -16.01 -4.03
N GLY A 120 -9.95 -15.95 -4.12
CA GLY A 120 -9.11 -15.44 -3.04
C GLY A 120 -9.28 -13.95 -2.79
N THR A 121 -9.47 -13.12 -3.82
CA THR A 121 -9.72 -11.68 -3.62
C THR A 121 -11.03 -11.44 -2.87
N GLY A 122 -12.08 -12.22 -3.16
CA GLY A 122 -13.34 -12.18 -2.42
C GLY A 122 -13.23 -12.69 -0.99
N TRP A 123 -12.34 -13.65 -0.74
CA TRP A 123 -12.08 -14.12 0.62
C TRP A 123 -11.31 -13.09 1.43
N MET A 124 -10.27 -12.46 0.87
CA MET A 124 -9.54 -11.37 1.53
C MET A 124 -10.48 -10.21 1.87
N GLU A 125 -11.35 -9.80 0.96
CA GLU A 125 -12.34 -8.75 1.22
C GLU A 125 -13.24 -9.10 2.41
N LYS A 126 -13.79 -10.31 2.47
CA LYS A 126 -14.69 -10.76 3.54
C LYS A 126 -13.99 -10.83 4.90
N ILE A 127 -12.75 -11.33 4.93
CA ILE A 127 -11.96 -11.43 6.16
C ILE A 127 -11.62 -10.03 6.67
N LEU A 128 -11.12 -9.13 5.80
CA LEU A 128 -10.82 -7.74 6.16
C LEU A 128 -12.07 -6.98 6.61
N HIS A 129 -13.22 -7.20 5.97
CA HIS A 129 -14.51 -6.65 6.42
C HIS A 129 -14.84 -7.11 7.83
N LYS A 130 -14.69 -8.41 8.11
CA LYS A 130 -14.93 -8.97 9.44
C LYS A 130 -14.03 -8.35 10.51
N ILE A 131 -12.73 -8.18 10.21
CA ILE A 131 -11.75 -7.56 11.09
C ILE A 131 -12.09 -6.09 11.35
N GLU A 132 -12.36 -5.30 10.30
CA GLU A 132 -12.68 -3.87 10.39
C GLU A 132 -13.93 -3.60 11.24
N HIS A 133 -14.90 -4.52 11.23
CA HIS A 133 -16.14 -4.37 12.00
C HIS A 133 -16.06 -4.99 13.42
N GLY A 134 -14.86 -5.33 13.90
CA GLY A 134 -14.65 -5.80 15.26
C GLY A 134 -15.06 -7.25 15.52
N HIS A 135 -15.27 -8.04 14.47
CA HIS A 135 -15.62 -9.46 14.54
C HIS A 135 -14.44 -10.39 14.19
N GLY A 136 -13.26 -9.81 13.96
CA GLY A 136 -12.05 -10.55 13.63
C GLY A 136 -11.49 -11.32 14.82
N THR A 137 -10.86 -12.45 14.52
CA THR A 137 -10.12 -13.28 15.47
C THR A 137 -8.66 -13.40 15.03
N MET A 138 -7.79 -13.97 15.86
CA MET A 138 -6.41 -14.24 15.47
C MET A 138 -6.34 -15.25 14.31
N GLU A 139 -7.24 -16.24 14.32
CA GLU A 139 -7.36 -17.22 13.24
C GLU A 139 -7.74 -16.56 11.90
N ASP A 140 -8.51 -15.46 11.91
CA ASP A 140 -8.82 -14.71 10.70
C ASP A 140 -7.57 -14.01 10.13
N ILE A 141 -6.67 -13.54 10.99
CA ILE A 141 -5.39 -12.94 10.54
C ILE A 141 -4.50 -14.01 9.91
N ASP A 142 -4.38 -15.17 10.54
CA ASP A 142 -3.62 -16.30 10.01
C ASP A 142 -4.21 -16.79 8.67
N LEU A 143 -5.55 -16.84 8.59
CA LEU A 143 -6.25 -17.21 7.37
C LEU A 143 -6.03 -16.17 6.25
N LEU A 144 -6.08 -14.87 6.58
CA LEU A 144 -5.83 -13.79 5.64
C LEU A 144 -4.41 -13.90 5.04
N TRP A 145 -3.42 -14.17 5.90
CA TRP A 145 -2.04 -14.41 5.49
C TRP A 145 -1.90 -15.63 4.58
N ASP A 146 -2.57 -16.74 4.91
CA ASP A 146 -2.53 -17.96 4.09
C ASP A 146 -3.19 -17.74 2.72
N VAL A 147 -4.35 -17.07 2.68
CA VAL A 147 -5.07 -16.76 1.43
C VAL A 147 -4.22 -15.87 0.53
N GLN A 148 -3.64 -14.80 1.08
CA GLN A 148 -2.78 -13.87 0.34
C GLN A 148 -1.62 -14.63 -0.33
N ARG A 149 -0.91 -15.48 0.40
CA ARG A 149 0.21 -16.27 -0.12
C ARG A 149 -0.18 -17.29 -1.19
N LYS A 150 -1.42 -17.75 -1.21
CA LYS A 150 -1.94 -18.65 -2.24
C LYS A 150 -2.35 -17.92 -3.51
N ILE A 151 -2.56 -16.61 -3.46
CA ILE A 151 -2.82 -15.78 -4.64
C ILE A 151 -1.49 -15.35 -5.27
N GLU A 152 -0.57 -14.84 -4.45
CA GLU A 152 0.73 -14.33 -4.87
C GLU A 152 1.53 -15.39 -5.64
N GLY A 153 1.99 -15.02 -6.84
CA GLY A 153 2.74 -15.90 -7.74
C GLY A 153 1.93 -17.05 -8.38
N ASN A 154 0.63 -17.16 -8.14
CA ASN A 154 -0.21 -18.24 -8.62
C ASN A 154 -1.30 -17.81 -9.62
N THR A 155 -1.12 -16.64 -10.25
CA THR A 155 -2.04 -16.09 -11.25
C THR A 155 -1.32 -15.79 -12.56
N ILE A 156 -2.06 -15.84 -13.68
CA ILE A 156 -1.49 -15.61 -15.02
C ILE A 156 -1.04 -14.15 -15.21
N CYS A 157 -1.79 -13.20 -14.67
CA CYS A 157 -1.48 -11.79 -14.76
C CYS A 157 -1.18 -11.20 -13.38
N PRO A 158 -0.51 -10.04 -13.30
CA PRO A 158 -0.08 -9.43 -12.03
C PRO A 158 -1.22 -8.88 -11.17
N LEU A 159 -2.49 -8.95 -11.59
CA LEU A 159 -3.61 -8.48 -10.76
C LEU A 159 -3.71 -9.25 -9.44
N GLY A 160 -3.42 -10.56 -9.45
CA GLY A 160 -3.40 -11.36 -8.23
C GLY A 160 -2.33 -10.89 -7.25
N ASP A 161 -1.12 -10.67 -7.74
CA ASP A 161 -0.01 -10.13 -6.93
C ASP A 161 -0.33 -8.72 -6.41
N ALA A 162 -0.89 -7.88 -7.27
CA ALA A 162 -1.34 -6.52 -6.93
C ALA A 162 -2.40 -6.49 -5.83
N ALA A 163 -3.28 -7.49 -5.79
CA ALA A 163 -4.27 -7.64 -4.72
C ALA A 163 -3.66 -8.16 -3.41
N ALA A 164 -2.62 -9.00 -3.51
CA ALA A 164 -2.00 -9.69 -2.39
C ALA A 164 -1.04 -8.78 -1.60
N TRP A 165 -0.20 -7.99 -2.28
CA TRP A 165 0.87 -7.19 -1.64
C TRP A 165 0.39 -6.14 -0.64
N PRO A 166 -0.66 -5.33 -0.89
CA PRO A 166 -1.16 -4.41 0.13
C PRO A 166 -1.67 -5.12 1.39
N VAL A 167 -2.25 -6.32 1.22
CA VAL A 167 -2.74 -7.14 2.34
C VAL A 167 -1.58 -7.72 3.15
N ALA A 168 -0.52 -8.18 2.47
CA ALA A 168 0.66 -8.74 3.13
C ALA A 168 1.44 -7.72 3.98
N SER A 169 1.30 -6.42 3.66
CA SER A 169 2.07 -5.33 4.29
C SER A 169 1.30 -4.54 5.34
N ALA A 170 0.00 -4.77 5.49
CA ALA A 170 -0.92 -3.99 6.35
C ALA A 170 -0.92 -4.43 7.86
#